data_671c4ab396155c3d1bb1bac12799b9bd
#
_entry.id   671c4ab396155c3d1bb1bac12799b9bd
#
_cell.length_a   1.000
_cell.length_b   1.000
_cell.length_c   1.000
_cell.angle_alpha   90.00
_cell.angle_beta   90.00
_cell.angle_gamma   90.00
#
_symmetry.space_group_name_H-M   'P 1'
#
loop_
_entity.id
_entity.type
_entity.pdbx_description
1 polymer ?
#
loop_
_entity_poly.entity_id
_entity_poly.type
_entity_poly.pdbx_seq_one_letter_code
_entity_poly.pdbx_strand_id
1 'polypeptide(L)'
;NYLMAALPNATYLGFTGTPIDRTAYGKGTFIVFGRDDPKGYLDRYSIAESIHDKTTVPLHYTLAPSDLRVDRQTLDREFLSLVEAEGINDIEELNHILDKAVTLRNMLKNPGRMARVAAHVAQHFRETVEPMGYKAFLVAVDREACAIYKGLLDQYLPPEYSTVVYSPAVNDPPDMTRYYLAEDKEQAIRKAFRKPDELPKILIVTEKLLTGFDAPILYAMY
;
A
#
# COMPACT_ATOMS: atom_id res chain seq x y z
N ASN A 1 15.98 -17.98 10.42
CA ASN A 1 15.39 -18.95 11.34
C ASN A 1 16.30 -19.27 12.52
N TYR A 2 16.80 -18.23 13.20
CA TYR A 2 17.66 -18.38 14.37
C TYR A 2 16.92 -19.09 15.53
N LEU A 3 15.62 -18.85 15.68
CA LEU A 3 14.81 -19.47 16.73
C LEU A 3 14.75 -21.01 16.58
N MET A 4 14.48 -21.49 15.35
CA MET A 4 14.44 -22.94 15.07
C MET A 4 15.81 -23.61 15.24
N ALA A 5 16.89 -22.87 14.93
CA ALA A 5 18.25 -23.35 15.17
C ALA A 5 18.63 -23.39 16.66
N ALA A 6 18.12 -22.42 17.43
CA ALA A 6 18.39 -22.34 18.86
C ALA A 6 17.61 -23.39 19.68
N LEU A 7 16.45 -23.81 19.21
CA LEU A 7 15.56 -24.76 19.88
C LEU A 7 15.17 -25.92 18.93
N PRO A 8 16.13 -26.77 18.55
CA PRO A 8 15.89 -27.78 17.48
C PRO A 8 14.87 -28.86 17.86
N ASN A 9 14.63 -29.08 19.14
CA ASN A 9 13.69 -30.10 19.62
C ASN A 9 12.32 -29.53 20.01
N ALA A 10 12.06 -28.25 19.71
CA ALA A 10 10.77 -27.63 20.00
C ALA A 10 9.77 -27.89 18.86
N THR A 11 8.50 -28.04 19.22
CA THR A 11 7.40 -28.05 18.26
C THR A 11 7.01 -26.61 17.95
N TYR A 12 6.92 -26.27 16.68
CA TYR A 12 6.58 -24.93 16.21
C TYR A 12 5.19 -24.91 15.56
N LEU A 13 4.31 -24.08 16.07
CA LEU A 13 2.99 -23.82 15.49
C LEU A 13 2.93 -22.36 15.05
N GLY A 14 2.61 -22.13 13.77
CA GLY A 14 2.44 -20.80 13.19
C GLY A 14 0.97 -20.45 13.01
N PHE A 15 0.55 -19.29 13.51
CA PHE A 15 -0.78 -18.73 13.27
C PHE A 15 -0.63 -17.42 12.50
N THR A 16 -1.34 -17.28 11.38
CA THR A 16 -1.31 -16.05 10.58
C THR A 16 -2.62 -15.85 9.84
N GLY A 17 -3.11 -14.62 9.80
CA GLY A 17 -4.21 -14.22 8.92
C GLY A 17 -3.75 -13.85 7.50
N THR A 18 -2.41 -13.77 7.27
CA THR A 18 -1.81 -13.35 5.99
C THR A 18 -0.64 -14.29 5.64
N PRO A 19 -0.90 -15.55 5.31
CA PRO A 19 0.17 -16.47 4.90
C PRO A 19 0.85 -15.94 3.62
N ILE A 20 2.18 -15.89 3.63
CA ILE A 20 2.98 -15.42 2.49
C ILE A 20 3.65 -16.62 1.83
N ASP A 21 3.30 -16.86 0.58
CA ASP A 21 3.93 -17.87 -0.26
C ASP A 21 4.86 -17.21 -1.30
N ARG A 22 5.78 -16.37 -0.84
CA ARG A 22 6.78 -15.74 -1.71
C ARG A 22 8.13 -16.44 -1.55
N THR A 23 8.46 -17.24 -2.54
CA THR A 23 9.77 -17.90 -2.67
C THR A 23 10.91 -16.91 -2.96
N ALA A 24 10.63 -15.70 -3.46
CA ALA A 24 11.63 -14.72 -3.85
C ALA A 24 12.49 -14.16 -2.69
N TYR A 25 11.99 -14.20 -1.45
CA TYR A 25 12.69 -13.67 -0.26
C TYR A 25 12.91 -14.70 0.85
N GLY A 26 12.84 -15.99 0.54
CA GLY A 26 13.02 -17.08 1.49
C GLY A 26 11.90 -18.11 1.40
N LYS A 27 11.91 -19.05 2.34
CA LYS A 27 10.90 -20.11 2.41
C LYS A 27 9.57 -19.50 2.83
N GLY A 28 8.52 -19.67 2.03
CA GLY A 28 7.17 -19.21 2.35
C GLY A 28 6.61 -19.86 3.63
N THR A 29 5.52 -19.28 4.15
CA THR A 29 4.87 -19.74 5.39
C THR A 29 4.54 -21.24 5.34
N PHE A 30 4.00 -21.71 4.23
CA PHE A 30 3.61 -23.12 4.03
C PHE A 30 4.81 -24.06 4.03
N ILE A 31 5.95 -23.65 3.47
CA ILE A 31 7.17 -24.46 3.45
C ILE A 31 7.80 -24.57 4.84
N VAL A 32 7.67 -23.52 5.65
CA VAL A 32 8.29 -23.48 6.99
C VAL A 32 7.46 -24.23 8.02
N PHE A 33 6.14 -24.06 8.02
CA PHE A 33 5.23 -24.57 9.04
C PHE A 33 4.37 -25.73 8.58
N GLY A 34 4.18 -25.92 7.29
CA GLY A 34 3.36 -26.99 6.70
C GLY A 34 4.14 -28.09 6.00
N ARG A 35 5.45 -28.16 6.21
CA ARG A 35 6.34 -29.10 5.49
C ARG A 35 5.93 -30.55 5.62
N ASP A 36 5.47 -30.96 6.78
CA ASP A 36 5.12 -32.33 7.11
C ASP A 36 3.61 -32.59 6.99
N ASP A 37 2.85 -31.59 6.55
CA ASP A 37 1.41 -31.69 6.34
C ASP A 37 1.09 -31.88 4.85
N PRO A 38 0.29 -32.89 4.47
CA PRO A 38 -0.09 -33.13 3.09
C PRO A 38 -0.76 -31.95 2.39
N LYS A 39 -1.42 -31.07 3.14
CA LYS A 39 -2.07 -29.85 2.63
C LYS A 39 -1.18 -28.61 2.73
N GLY A 40 -0.02 -28.69 3.37
CA GLY A 40 0.85 -27.57 3.65
C GLY A 40 0.40 -26.70 4.85
N TYR A 41 -0.67 -27.09 5.56
CA TYR A 41 -1.18 -26.42 6.75
C TYR A 41 -2.04 -27.38 7.59
N LEU A 42 -2.11 -27.14 8.91
CA LEU A 42 -2.96 -27.92 9.81
C LEU A 42 -4.44 -27.60 9.62
N ASP A 43 -4.79 -26.33 9.62
CA ASP A 43 -6.14 -25.84 9.48
C ASP A 43 -6.17 -24.48 8.78
N ARG A 44 -7.29 -24.17 8.14
CA ARG A 44 -7.51 -22.92 7.44
C ARG A 44 -8.96 -22.49 7.58
N TYR A 45 -9.15 -21.25 8.01
CA TYR A 45 -10.43 -20.55 7.96
C TYR A 45 -10.33 -19.45 6.89
N SER A 46 -10.97 -19.66 5.76
CA SER A 46 -10.86 -18.79 4.58
C SER A 46 -11.80 -17.58 4.64
N ILE A 47 -11.56 -16.58 3.79
CA ILE A 47 -12.46 -15.44 3.62
C ILE A 47 -13.86 -15.91 3.19
N ALA A 48 -13.96 -16.93 2.35
CA ALA A 48 -15.25 -17.46 1.90
C ALA A 48 -16.04 -18.06 3.07
N GLU A 49 -15.39 -18.83 3.95
CA GLU A 49 -16.00 -19.38 5.16
C GLU A 49 -16.40 -18.26 6.12
N SER A 50 -15.53 -17.28 6.32
CA SER A 50 -15.80 -16.13 7.17
C SER A 50 -17.01 -15.29 6.71
N ILE A 51 -17.17 -15.10 5.39
CA ILE A 51 -18.34 -14.43 4.82
C ILE A 51 -19.60 -15.29 4.99
N HIS A 52 -19.50 -16.60 4.75
CA HIS A 52 -20.62 -17.54 4.96
C HIS A 52 -21.10 -17.52 6.41
N ASP A 53 -20.16 -17.54 7.36
CA ASP A 53 -20.43 -17.49 8.81
C ASP A 53 -20.82 -16.09 9.31
N LYS A 54 -20.84 -15.08 8.42
CA LYS A 54 -21.18 -13.68 8.72
C LYS A 54 -20.24 -13.03 9.76
N THR A 55 -19.02 -13.50 9.87
CA THR A 55 -17.98 -12.89 10.73
C THR A 55 -17.25 -11.76 10.02
N THR A 56 -17.24 -11.77 8.69
CA THR A 56 -16.75 -10.66 7.86
C THR A 56 -17.74 -10.32 6.75
N VAL A 57 -17.63 -9.12 6.21
CA VAL A 57 -18.43 -8.65 5.07
C VAL A 57 -17.66 -8.85 3.76
N PRO A 58 -18.36 -9.08 2.63
CA PRO A 58 -17.71 -9.16 1.34
C PRO A 58 -17.13 -7.80 0.93
N LEU A 59 -16.00 -7.83 0.23
CA LEU A 59 -15.40 -6.64 -0.38
C LEU A 59 -16.06 -6.40 -1.75
N HIS A 60 -16.44 -5.16 -2.00
CA HIS A 60 -16.94 -4.72 -3.29
C HIS A 60 -15.85 -3.93 -4.01
N TYR A 61 -15.52 -4.32 -5.25
CA TYR A 61 -14.54 -3.65 -6.08
C TYR A 61 -15.25 -2.81 -7.14
N THR A 62 -14.86 -1.56 -7.22
CA THR A 62 -15.25 -0.68 -8.33
C THR A 62 -13.98 -0.18 -8.99
N LEU A 63 -13.85 -0.41 -10.30
CA LEU A 63 -12.76 0.16 -11.06
C LEU A 63 -13.07 1.64 -11.29
N ALA A 64 -12.28 2.52 -10.66
CA ALA A 64 -12.28 3.92 -11.04
C ALA A 64 -11.77 4.05 -12.48
N PRO A 65 -12.32 4.96 -13.30
CA PRO A 65 -11.81 5.22 -14.64
C PRO A 65 -10.36 5.71 -14.54
N SER A 66 -9.44 4.82 -14.76
CA SER A 66 -8.01 5.06 -14.71
C SER A 66 -7.45 4.75 -16.08
N ASP A 67 -7.19 5.79 -16.87
CA ASP A 67 -6.36 5.65 -18.05
C ASP A 67 -4.92 5.40 -17.61
N LEU A 68 -4.58 4.12 -17.52
CA LEU A 68 -3.18 3.66 -17.42
C LEU A 68 -2.48 3.78 -18.79
N ARG A 69 -3.02 4.55 -19.72
CA ARG A 69 -2.35 4.86 -20.97
C ARG A 69 -1.15 5.75 -20.64
N VAL A 70 0.01 5.15 -20.54
CA VAL A 70 1.26 5.89 -20.69
C VAL A 70 1.22 6.39 -22.13
N ASP A 71 1.20 7.70 -22.29
CA ASP A 71 1.32 8.31 -23.60
C ASP A 71 2.62 7.81 -24.23
N ARG A 72 2.49 7.17 -25.40
CA ARG A 72 3.61 6.59 -26.14
C ARG A 72 4.72 7.62 -26.40
N GLN A 73 4.34 8.88 -26.64
CA GLN A 73 5.29 9.98 -26.84
C GLN A 73 6.07 10.34 -25.56
N THR A 74 5.46 10.20 -24.39
CA THR A 74 6.14 10.39 -23.09
C THR A 74 7.09 9.24 -22.80
N LEU A 75 6.69 7.99 -23.09
CA LEU A 75 7.57 6.82 -23.00
C LEU A 75 8.77 6.95 -23.95
N ASP A 76 8.53 7.29 -25.21
CA ASP A 76 9.57 7.46 -26.23
C ASP A 76 10.54 8.59 -25.84
N ARG A 77 10.04 9.69 -25.27
CA ARG A 77 10.87 10.83 -24.84
C ARG A 77 11.72 10.51 -23.61
N GLU A 78 11.12 9.88 -22.60
CA GLU A 78 11.86 9.47 -21.41
C GLU A 78 12.88 8.39 -21.74
N PHE A 79 12.55 7.49 -22.64
CA PHE A 79 13.46 6.47 -23.14
C PHE A 79 14.64 7.06 -23.93
N LEU A 80 14.37 7.93 -24.91
CA LEU A 80 15.40 8.57 -25.71
C LEU A 80 16.32 9.48 -24.85
N SER A 81 15.77 10.17 -23.88
CA SER A 81 16.57 11.00 -22.97
C SER A 81 17.49 10.19 -22.06
N LEU A 82 17.11 8.99 -21.65
CA LEU A 82 17.96 8.07 -20.89
C LEU A 82 19.07 7.49 -21.77
N VAL A 83 18.75 7.08 -22.99
CA VAL A 83 19.72 6.55 -23.97
C VAL A 83 20.76 7.61 -24.39
N GLU A 84 20.34 8.85 -24.63
CA GLU A 84 21.22 9.95 -24.98
C GLU A 84 22.11 10.38 -23.80
N ALA A 85 21.62 10.32 -22.57
CA ALA A 85 22.35 10.71 -21.38
C ALA A 85 23.48 9.74 -21.00
N GLU A 86 23.33 8.44 -21.30
CA GLU A 86 24.27 7.40 -20.90
C GLU A 86 25.18 6.87 -22.01
N GLY A 87 24.96 7.28 -23.28
CA GLY A 87 25.83 6.92 -24.42
C GLY A 87 25.91 5.42 -24.71
N ILE A 88 24.84 4.68 -24.43
CA ILE A 88 24.79 3.23 -24.43
C ILE A 88 24.53 2.70 -25.83
N ASN A 89 25.41 1.81 -26.31
CA ASN A 89 25.30 1.16 -27.62
C ASN A 89 24.98 -0.34 -27.54
N ASP A 90 24.77 -0.89 -26.32
CA ASP A 90 24.50 -2.32 -26.14
C ASP A 90 23.01 -2.58 -25.87
N ILE A 91 22.41 -3.52 -26.61
CA ILE A 91 20.98 -3.85 -26.53
C ILE A 91 20.63 -4.53 -25.20
N GLU A 92 21.54 -5.30 -24.58
CA GLU A 92 21.28 -5.95 -23.29
C GLU A 92 21.27 -4.93 -22.15
N GLU A 93 22.21 -3.99 -22.19
CA GLU A 93 22.27 -2.89 -21.23
C GLU A 93 21.07 -1.94 -21.39
N LEU A 94 20.64 -1.69 -22.62
CA LEU A 94 19.43 -0.95 -22.97
C LEU A 94 18.16 -1.61 -22.40
N ASN A 95 18.02 -2.92 -22.52
CA ASN A 95 16.90 -3.67 -21.97
C ASN A 95 16.90 -3.64 -20.44
N HIS A 96 18.07 -3.69 -19.80
CA HIS A 96 18.19 -3.61 -18.35
C HIS A 96 17.82 -2.21 -17.80
N ILE A 97 18.13 -1.15 -18.54
CA ILE A 97 17.71 0.22 -18.24
C ILE A 97 16.20 0.40 -18.45
N LEU A 98 15.66 -0.16 -19.50
CA LEU A 98 14.20 -0.22 -19.76
C LEU A 98 13.45 -0.91 -18.62
N ASP A 99 13.92 -2.06 -18.18
CA ASP A 99 13.35 -2.80 -17.06
C ASP A 99 13.40 -2.00 -15.73
N LYS A 100 14.42 -1.19 -15.54
CA LYS A 100 14.54 -0.30 -14.38
C LYS A 100 13.66 0.96 -14.52
N ALA A 101 13.64 1.58 -15.68
CA ALA A 101 12.92 2.83 -15.91
C ALA A 101 11.40 2.62 -15.99
N VAL A 102 10.96 1.51 -16.57
CA VAL A 102 9.53 1.17 -16.74
C VAL A 102 9.07 0.19 -15.64
N THR A 103 9.50 0.38 -14.41
CA THR A 103 8.89 -0.38 -13.32
C THR A 103 7.44 0.06 -13.14
N LEU A 104 6.54 -0.89 -12.89
CA LEU A 104 5.14 -0.60 -12.54
C LEU A 104 5.04 0.52 -11.49
N ARG A 105 5.99 0.56 -10.56
CA ARG A 105 6.10 1.57 -9.51
C ARG A 105 6.27 2.98 -10.06
N ASN A 106 7.13 3.18 -11.07
CA ASN A 106 7.33 4.48 -11.71
C ASN A 106 6.10 4.92 -12.51
N MET A 107 5.45 3.98 -13.20
CA MET A 107 4.17 4.26 -13.90
C MET A 107 3.08 4.69 -12.90
N LEU A 108 3.00 4.05 -11.74
CA LEU A 108 2.03 4.41 -10.69
C LEU A 108 2.30 5.78 -10.07
N LYS A 109 3.55 6.29 -10.11
CA LYS A 109 3.94 7.62 -9.63
C LYS A 109 3.92 8.71 -10.70
N ASN A 110 3.43 8.43 -11.90
CA ASN A 110 3.29 9.48 -12.93
C ASN A 110 2.46 10.66 -12.38
N PRO A 111 2.99 11.92 -12.43
CA PRO A 111 2.35 13.08 -11.81
C PRO A 111 0.92 13.33 -12.29
N GLY A 112 0.68 13.22 -13.61
CA GLY A 112 -0.64 13.40 -14.18
C GLY A 112 -1.65 12.34 -13.73
N ARG A 113 -1.20 11.10 -13.56
CA ARG A 113 -2.02 10.03 -12.98
C ARG A 113 -2.33 10.29 -11.52
N MET A 114 -1.32 10.62 -10.72
CA MET A 114 -1.49 10.88 -9.28
C MET A 114 -2.43 12.06 -9.03
N ALA A 115 -2.33 13.13 -9.82
CA ALA A 115 -3.24 14.27 -9.73
C ALA A 115 -4.69 13.86 -10.04
N ARG A 116 -4.94 13.05 -11.08
CA ARG A 116 -6.29 12.55 -11.39
C ARG A 116 -6.82 11.64 -10.28
N VAL A 117 -5.99 10.76 -9.74
CA VAL A 117 -6.38 9.90 -8.60
C VAL A 117 -6.74 10.74 -7.38
N ALA A 118 -5.92 11.72 -7.02
CA ALA A 118 -6.20 12.60 -5.89
C ALA A 118 -7.51 13.40 -6.06
N ALA A 119 -7.76 13.93 -7.26
CA ALA A 119 -9.01 14.61 -7.58
C ALA A 119 -10.22 13.68 -7.45
N HIS A 120 -10.14 12.46 -8.00
CA HIS A 120 -11.19 11.44 -7.89
C HIS A 120 -11.44 11.04 -6.43
N VAL A 121 -10.39 10.79 -5.66
CA VAL A 121 -10.48 10.46 -4.24
C VAL A 121 -11.17 11.57 -3.46
N ALA A 122 -10.75 12.83 -3.66
CA ALA A 122 -11.33 13.96 -2.99
C ALA A 122 -12.82 14.15 -3.34
N GLN A 123 -13.17 14.02 -4.61
CA GLN A 123 -14.54 14.13 -5.08
C GLN A 123 -15.41 13.00 -4.49
N HIS A 124 -15.03 11.73 -4.71
CA HIS A 124 -15.79 10.57 -4.23
C HIS A 124 -15.92 10.58 -2.70
N PHE A 125 -14.86 10.96 -1.99
CA PHE A 125 -14.91 11.07 -0.54
C PHE A 125 -15.98 12.07 -0.09
N ARG A 126 -15.98 13.30 -0.65
CA ARG A 126 -16.96 14.36 -0.30
C ARG A 126 -18.38 14.01 -0.68
N GLU A 127 -18.56 13.40 -1.85
CA GLU A 127 -19.90 13.16 -2.39
C GLU A 127 -20.55 11.89 -1.83
N THR A 128 -19.72 10.91 -1.43
CA THR A 128 -20.23 9.57 -1.06
C THR A 128 -19.86 9.18 0.37
N VAL A 129 -18.58 9.22 0.73
CA VAL A 129 -18.11 8.61 1.99
C VAL A 129 -18.36 9.50 3.19
N GLU A 130 -18.02 10.78 3.07
CA GLU A 130 -18.18 11.76 4.16
C GLU A 130 -19.65 11.98 4.58
N PRO A 131 -20.62 12.11 3.65
CA PRO A 131 -22.03 12.28 4.03
C PRO A 131 -22.62 11.10 4.80
N MET A 132 -22.06 9.90 4.60
CA MET A 132 -22.43 8.71 5.36
C MET A 132 -21.77 8.62 6.74
N GLY A 133 -20.90 9.57 7.09
CA GLY A 133 -20.15 9.59 8.34
C GLY A 133 -18.96 8.63 8.38
N TYR A 134 -18.55 8.09 7.25
CA TYR A 134 -17.45 7.13 7.15
C TYR A 134 -16.11 7.76 6.80
N LYS A 135 -15.07 6.95 6.88
CA LYS A 135 -13.68 7.34 6.63
C LYS A 135 -13.05 6.45 5.55
N ALA A 136 -11.88 6.85 5.08
CA ALA A 136 -11.22 6.18 3.97
C ALA A 136 -9.72 5.97 4.18
N PHE A 137 -9.18 4.98 3.49
CA PHE A 137 -7.75 4.85 3.21
C PHE A 137 -7.44 5.25 1.77
N LEU A 138 -6.29 5.88 1.58
CA LEU A 138 -5.61 5.97 0.29
C LEU A 138 -4.33 5.16 0.39
N VAL A 139 -4.31 4.03 -0.34
CA VAL A 139 -3.17 3.09 -0.32
C VAL A 139 -2.23 3.43 -1.46
N ALA A 140 -1.07 3.95 -1.12
CA ALA A 140 -0.06 4.35 -2.08
C ALA A 140 0.96 3.22 -2.33
N VAL A 141 1.58 3.25 -3.50
CA VAL A 141 2.56 2.23 -3.93
C VAL A 141 3.82 2.22 -3.08
N ASP A 142 4.21 3.35 -2.53
CA ASP A 142 5.35 3.51 -1.64
C ASP A 142 5.20 4.77 -0.76
N ARG A 143 6.16 5.02 0.14
CA ARG A 143 6.15 6.15 1.08
C ARG A 143 6.29 7.50 0.39
N GLU A 144 7.05 7.58 -0.70
CA GLU A 144 7.18 8.79 -1.51
C GLU A 144 5.84 9.16 -2.13
N ALA A 145 5.13 8.18 -2.69
CA ALA A 145 3.79 8.37 -3.23
C ALA A 145 2.79 8.85 -2.14
N CYS A 146 2.92 8.39 -0.88
CA CYS A 146 2.12 8.91 0.23
C CYS A 146 2.33 10.41 0.42
N ALA A 147 3.58 10.88 0.41
CA ALA A 147 3.92 12.28 0.58
C ALA A 147 3.38 13.14 -0.58
N ILE A 148 3.49 12.64 -1.81
CA ILE A 148 2.94 13.30 -3.00
C ILE A 148 1.41 13.39 -2.92
N TYR A 149 0.73 12.28 -2.61
CA TYR A 149 -0.73 12.28 -2.46
C TYR A 149 -1.22 13.21 -1.37
N LYS A 150 -0.48 13.35 -0.26
CA LYS A 150 -0.81 14.33 0.77
C LYS A 150 -0.82 15.75 0.20
N GLY A 151 0.23 16.15 -0.50
CA GLY A 151 0.30 17.47 -1.12
C GLY A 151 -0.76 17.71 -2.20
N LEU A 152 -1.16 16.66 -2.92
CA LEU A 152 -2.22 16.74 -3.93
C LEU A 152 -3.61 16.82 -3.28
N LEU A 153 -3.90 16.03 -2.26
CA LEU A 153 -5.19 16.06 -1.55
C LEU A 153 -5.42 17.38 -0.84
N ASP A 154 -4.38 18.03 -0.31
CA ASP A 154 -4.48 19.34 0.35
C ASP A 154 -4.90 20.47 -0.59
N GLN A 155 -4.87 20.24 -1.92
CA GLN A 155 -5.41 21.18 -2.91
C GLN A 155 -6.94 21.08 -3.05
N TYR A 156 -7.51 19.96 -2.63
CA TYR A 156 -8.95 19.68 -2.80
C TYR A 156 -9.70 19.60 -1.47
N LEU A 157 -9.03 19.21 -0.39
CA LEU A 157 -9.59 18.98 0.95
C LEU A 157 -8.86 19.83 1.99
N PRO A 158 -9.49 20.16 3.12
CA PRO A 158 -8.79 20.79 4.24
C PRO A 158 -7.56 19.94 4.63
N PRO A 159 -6.40 20.56 4.90
CA PRO A 159 -5.16 19.81 5.18
C PRO A 159 -5.28 18.82 6.34
N GLU A 160 -6.10 19.12 7.34
CA GLU A 160 -6.36 18.26 8.50
C GLU A 160 -7.20 17.02 8.18
N TYR A 161 -7.86 16.97 7.01
CA TYR A 161 -8.67 15.82 6.59
C TYR A 161 -7.83 14.59 6.29
N SER A 162 -6.61 14.77 5.83
CA SER A 162 -5.75 13.66 5.49
C SER A 162 -4.46 13.64 6.32
N THR A 163 -4.02 12.45 6.69
CA THR A 163 -2.76 12.24 7.42
C THR A 163 -2.00 11.06 6.82
N VAL A 164 -0.70 11.26 6.64
CA VAL A 164 0.21 10.20 6.19
C VAL A 164 0.64 9.36 7.38
N VAL A 165 0.59 8.02 7.23
CA VAL A 165 1.06 7.08 8.25
C VAL A 165 1.95 6.01 7.61
N TYR A 166 3.25 6.12 7.83
CA TYR A 166 4.24 5.12 7.43
C TYR A 166 5.41 5.04 8.43
N SER A 167 6.18 3.98 8.34
CA SER A 167 7.37 3.82 9.19
C SER A 167 8.54 4.65 8.64
N PRO A 168 9.29 5.34 9.50
CA PRO A 168 10.54 6.00 9.11
C PRO A 168 11.55 5.03 8.52
N ALA A 169 12.40 5.51 7.62
CA ALA A 169 13.60 4.78 7.20
C ALA A 169 14.82 5.68 7.20
N VAL A 170 15.98 5.03 7.26
CA VAL A 170 17.28 5.71 7.22
C VAL A 170 17.44 6.37 5.84
N ASN A 171 17.90 7.60 5.82
CA ASN A 171 18.15 8.40 4.61
C ASN A 171 16.89 8.87 3.85
N ASP A 172 15.73 8.94 4.49
CA ASP A 172 14.57 9.57 3.86
C ASP A 172 14.80 11.07 3.63
N PRO A 173 14.40 11.60 2.46
CA PRO A 173 14.56 13.02 2.14
C PRO A 173 13.62 13.90 2.99
N PRO A 174 13.89 15.22 3.12
CA PRO A 174 13.10 16.16 3.92
C PRO A 174 11.60 16.14 3.60
N ASP A 175 11.24 15.97 2.33
CA ASP A 175 9.84 15.91 1.89
C ASP A 175 9.07 14.72 2.46
N MET A 176 9.76 13.69 2.89
CA MET A 176 9.18 12.55 3.56
C MET A 176 9.29 12.67 5.09
N THR A 177 10.44 13.10 5.61
CA THR A 177 10.68 13.18 7.06
C THR A 177 9.72 14.14 7.76
N ARG A 178 9.21 15.16 7.08
CA ARG A 178 8.21 16.10 7.60
C ARG A 178 6.89 15.42 8.01
N TYR A 179 6.60 14.23 7.50
CA TYR A 179 5.40 13.46 7.84
C TYR A 179 5.64 12.38 8.89
N TYR A 180 6.84 12.33 9.48
CA TYR A 180 7.11 11.38 10.55
C TYR A 180 6.28 11.70 11.78
N LEU A 181 5.64 10.68 12.29
CA LEU A 181 4.86 10.75 13.50
C LEU A 181 5.64 10.11 14.66
N ALA A 182 5.71 10.79 15.77
CA ALA A 182 6.11 10.17 17.02
C ALA A 182 5.05 9.12 17.42
N GLU A 183 5.45 8.12 18.16
CA GLU A 183 4.60 6.97 18.49
C GLU A 183 3.30 7.37 19.20
N ASP A 184 3.37 8.29 20.13
CA ASP A 184 2.23 8.84 20.86
C ASP A 184 1.24 9.55 19.93
N LYS A 185 1.74 10.35 18.98
CA LYS A 185 0.93 11.01 17.95
C LYS A 185 0.28 10.02 17.00
N GLU A 186 1.02 9.00 16.56
CA GLU A 186 0.45 7.98 15.70
C GLU A 186 -0.66 7.20 16.41
N GLN A 187 -0.45 6.85 17.67
CA GLN A 187 -1.49 6.20 18.48
C GLN A 187 -2.73 7.08 18.67
N ALA A 188 -2.54 8.39 18.89
CA ALA A 188 -3.64 9.34 18.97
C ALA A 188 -4.43 9.41 17.65
N ILE A 189 -3.73 9.49 16.51
CA ILE A 189 -4.35 9.47 15.17
C ILE A 189 -5.15 8.19 14.94
N ARG A 190 -4.60 7.04 15.31
CA ARG A 190 -5.31 5.75 15.18
C ARG A 190 -6.58 5.69 16.03
N LYS A 191 -6.55 6.26 17.23
CA LYS A 191 -7.74 6.35 18.11
C LYS A 191 -8.79 7.30 17.53
N ALA A 192 -8.36 8.47 17.08
CA ALA A 192 -9.21 9.47 16.46
C ALA A 192 -9.84 8.96 15.15
N PHE A 193 -9.08 8.24 14.36
CA PHE A 193 -9.57 7.67 13.11
C PHE A 193 -10.73 6.68 13.28
N ARG A 194 -10.84 6.03 14.42
CA ARG A 194 -11.96 5.10 14.73
C ARG A 194 -13.26 5.80 15.07
N LYS A 195 -13.25 7.12 15.21
CA LYS A 195 -14.43 7.92 15.59
C LYS A 195 -14.92 8.76 14.41
N PRO A 196 -16.23 8.83 14.14
CA PRO A 196 -16.77 9.49 12.96
C PRO A 196 -16.43 10.98 12.90
N ASP A 197 -16.53 11.68 14.01
CA ASP A 197 -16.44 13.14 14.07
C ASP A 197 -15.02 13.67 14.26
N GLU A 198 -14.06 12.80 14.59
CA GLU A 198 -12.68 13.19 14.82
C GLU A 198 -11.85 13.17 13.52
N LEU A 199 -10.83 14.01 13.46
CA LEU A 199 -9.85 14.06 12.38
C LEU A 199 -8.68 13.08 12.66
N PRO A 200 -8.03 12.57 11.64
CA PRO A 200 -8.28 12.75 10.21
C PRO A 200 -9.45 11.93 9.68
N LYS A 201 -9.92 12.27 8.48
CA LYS A 201 -10.95 11.54 7.74
C LYS A 201 -10.36 10.51 6.77
N ILE A 202 -9.17 10.77 6.25
CA ILE A 202 -8.44 9.91 5.30
C ILE A 202 -7.06 9.60 5.86
N LEU A 203 -6.69 8.32 5.93
CA LEU A 203 -5.30 7.92 6.17
C LEU A 203 -4.63 7.54 4.84
N ILE A 204 -3.47 8.14 4.59
CA ILE A 204 -2.63 7.84 3.43
C ILE A 204 -1.55 6.87 3.90
N VAL A 205 -1.58 5.65 3.41
CA VAL A 205 -0.76 4.55 3.90
C VAL A 205 -0.09 3.78 2.76
N THR A 206 0.92 3.00 3.07
CA THR A 206 1.47 1.96 2.19
C THR A 206 1.07 0.58 2.72
N GLU A 207 1.99 -0.11 3.37
CA GLU A 207 1.77 -1.42 3.99
C GLU A 207 1.26 -1.33 5.43
N LYS A 208 1.56 -0.20 6.09
CA LYS A 208 1.20 0.01 7.50
C LYS A 208 -0.31 0.19 7.64
N LEU A 209 -0.89 -0.42 8.67
CA LEU A 209 -2.32 -0.44 8.98
C LEU A 209 -3.20 -1.25 8.01
N LEU A 210 -2.67 -1.85 6.95
CA LEU A 210 -3.43 -2.75 6.08
C LEU A 210 -3.72 -4.09 6.75
N THR A 211 -2.94 -4.45 7.77
CA THR A 211 -3.15 -5.63 8.60
C THR A 211 -3.13 -5.26 10.08
N GLY A 212 -3.97 -5.92 10.87
CA GLY A 212 -3.99 -5.73 12.32
C GLY A 212 -4.56 -4.40 12.83
N PHE A 213 -5.13 -3.57 11.94
CA PHE A 213 -5.80 -2.34 12.34
C PHE A 213 -7.31 -2.46 12.10
N ASP A 214 -8.04 -2.63 13.19
CA ASP A 214 -9.49 -2.66 13.17
C ASP A 214 -10.07 -1.24 13.27
N ALA A 215 -10.80 -0.84 12.25
CA ALA A 215 -11.48 0.44 12.15
C ALA A 215 -12.86 0.25 11.48
N PRO A 216 -13.92 -0.05 12.26
CA PRO A 216 -15.26 -0.30 11.72
C PRO A 216 -15.83 0.84 10.88
N ILE A 217 -15.30 2.05 11.06
CA ILE A 217 -15.68 3.24 10.32
C ILE A 217 -14.96 3.40 8.97
N LEU A 218 -13.97 2.54 8.68
CA LEU A 218 -13.28 2.51 7.39
C LEU A 218 -14.22 1.88 6.36
N TYR A 219 -14.71 2.70 5.44
CA TYR A 219 -15.66 2.30 4.41
C TYR A 219 -15.03 2.15 3.03
N ALA A 220 -14.16 3.09 2.66
CA ALA A 220 -13.54 3.12 1.34
C ALA A 220 -12.03 2.93 1.40
N MET A 221 -11.50 2.20 0.43
CA MET A 221 -10.07 2.05 0.15
C MET A 221 -9.82 2.42 -1.31
N TYR A 222 -8.94 3.39 -1.52
CA TYR A 222 -8.53 3.86 -2.84
C TYR A 222 -7.15 3.35 -3.19
#